data_cbc26f56b05a419d8223188f30177e87
#
_entry.id   cbc26f56b05a419d8223188f30177e87
#
_cell.length_a   1.000
_cell.length_b   1.000
_cell.length_c   1.000
_cell.angle_alpha   90.00
_cell.angle_beta   90.00
_cell.angle_gamma   90.00
#
_symmetry.space_group_name_H-M   'P 1'
#
loop_
_entity.id
_entity.type
_entity.pdbx_description
1 polymer ?
#
loop_
_entity_poly.entity_id
_entity_poly.type
_entity_poly.pdbx_seq_one_letter_code
_entity_poly.pdbx_strand_id
1 'polypeptide(L)'
;MSTKFKYFTCLIIVLCSCYPAPKVTGFDQDQWDEDLIECRNYRAMQAAPLLINQKDIVLGSNQNEIIALLGSPTKQRLDKRNRKFFFYQLNCENTIELSIRFNAIGAAKEIMLIN
;
A
#
# COMPACT_ATOMS: atom_id res chain seq x y z
N MET A 1 -8.21 -36.91 12.38
CA MET A 1 -6.82 -36.52 12.68
C MET A 1 -6.30 -35.47 11.69
N SER A 2 -6.19 -35.84 10.43
CA SER A 2 -5.72 -34.89 9.41
C SER A 2 -6.66 -33.69 9.24
N THR A 3 -7.93 -33.85 9.53
CA THR A 3 -8.91 -32.78 9.45
C THR A 3 -8.63 -31.65 10.44
N LYS A 4 -8.28 -32.01 11.68
CA LYS A 4 -7.93 -31.00 12.68
C LYS A 4 -6.68 -30.22 12.29
N PHE A 5 -5.74 -30.89 11.69
CA PHE A 5 -4.53 -30.25 11.22
C PHE A 5 -4.80 -29.22 10.13
N LYS A 6 -5.72 -29.53 9.24
CA LYS A 6 -6.12 -28.61 8.18
C LYS A 6 -6.78 -27.36 8.76
N TYR A 7 -7.63 -27.51 9.76
CA TYR A 7 -8.29 -26.37 10.40
C TYR A 7 -7.30 -25.48 11.09
N PHE A 8 -6.29 -26.06 11.72
CA PHE A 8 -5.25 -25.28 12.36
C PHE A 8 -4.50 -24.41 11.37
N THR A 9 -4.17 -24.95 10.20
CA THR A 9 -3.48 -24.21 9.15
C THR A 9 -4.34 -23.08 8.62
N CYS A 10 -5.62 -23.31 8.40
CA CYS A 10 -6.55 -22.27 7.96
C CYS A 10 -6.66 -21.15 8.98
N LEU A 11 -6.65 -21.47 10.26
CA LEU A 11 -6.72 -20.49 11.33
C LEU A 11 -5.51 -19.55 11.31
N ILE A 12 -4.33 -20.10 11.06
CA ILE A 12 -3.11 -19.30 10.96
C ILE A 12 -3.22 -18.32 9.79
N ILE A 13 -3.71 -18.77 8.65
CA ILE A 13 -3.89 -17.92 7.47
C ILE A 13 -4.87 -16.78 7.78
N VAL A 14 -5.96 -17.07 8.48
CA VAL A 14 -6.94 -16.05 8.86
C VAL A 14 -6.30 -15.01 9.77
N LEU A 15 -5.48 -15.42 10.70
CA LEU A 15 -4.79 -14.50 11.60
C LEU A 15 -3.84 -13.57 10.85
N CYS A 16 -3.21 -14.05 9.77
CA CYS A 16 -2.33 -13.23 8.95
C CYS A 16 -3.09 -12.20 8.13
N SER A 17 -4.42 -12.31 8.03
CA SER A 17 -5.28 -11.39 7.27
C SER A 17 -5.97 -10.36 8.15
N CYS A 18 -5.36 -10.01 9.30
CA CYS A 18 -5.98 -9.13 10.29
C CYS A 18 -6.08 -7.66 9.88
N TYR A 19 -5.35 -7.22 8.87
CA TYR A 19 -5.32 -5.81 8.46
C TYR A 19 -6.01 -5.65 7.11
N PRO A 20 -7.28 -5.22 7.13
CA PRO A 20 -7.99 -5.03 5.86
C PRO A 20 -7.43 -3.82 5.11
N ALA A 21 -7.28 -3.97 3.80
CA ALA A 21 -6.88 -2.86 2.96
C ALA A 21 -8.00 -1.84 2.89
N PRO A 22 -7.69 -0.53 2.82
CA PRO A 22 -8.69 0.48 2.49
C PRO A 22 -9.34 0.14 1.15
N LYS A 23 -10.64 0.38 1.04
CA LYS A 23 -11.38 0.04 -0.18
C LYS A 23 -11.40 1.22 -1.13
N VAL A 24 -10.44 1.26 -2.04
CA VAL A 24 -10.35 2.29 -3.07
C VAL A 24 -11.10 1.80 -4.29
N THR A 25 -12.14 2.51 -4.68
CA THR A 25 -12.99 2.12 -5.80
C THR A 25 -12.20 2.15 -7.11
N GLY A 26 -12.27 1.06 -7.86
CA GLY A 26 -11.59 0.95 -9.14
C GLY A 26 -10.13 0.54 -9.08
N PHE A 27 -9.58 0.38 -7.89
CA PHE A 27 -8.19 -0.01 -7.72
C PHE A 27 -8.04 -1.52 -7.97
N ASP A 28 -7.12 -1.89 -8.86
CA ASP A 28 -6.82 -3.27 -9.19
C ASP A 28 -5.47 -3.63 -8.59
N GLN A 29 -5.51 -4.38 -7.50
CA GLN A 29 -4.30 -4.75 -6.77
C GLN A 29 -3.36 -5.64 -7.59
N ASP A 30 -3.91 -6.53 -8.41
CA ASP A 30 -3.09 -7.40 -9.22
C ASP A 30 -2.32 -6.61 -10.28
N GLN A 31 -2.96 -5.65 -10.92
CA GLN A 31 -2.27 -4.78 -11.87
C GLN A 31 -1.23 -3.92 -11.18
N TRP A 32 -1.52 -3.44 -9.98
CA TRP A 32 -0.57 -2.69 -9.18
C TRP A 32 0.68 -3.52 -8.89
N ASP A 33 0.47 -4.76 -8.42
CA ASP A 33 1.58 -5.63 -8.04
C ASP A 33 2.47 -6.02 -9.22
N GLU A 34 1.89 -6.18 -10.40
CA GLU A 34 2.60 -6.64 -11.59
C GLU A 34 3.21 -5.51 -12.42
N ASP A 35 2.83 -4.27 -12.16
CA ASP A 35 3.12 -3.16 -13.05
C ASP A 35 4.60 -2.88 -13.22
N LEU A 36 5.40 -3.00 -12.18
CA LEU A 36 6.84 -2.75 -12.28
C LEU A 36 7.58 -3.87 -12.99
N ILE A 37 6.97 -5.04 -13.12
CA ILE A 37 7.52 -6.15 -13.88
C ILE A 37 7.15 -6.00 -15.36
N GLU A 38 5.89 -5.67 -15.63
CA GLU A 38 5.36 -5.60 -17.00
C GLU A 38 5.47 -4.21 -17.63
N CYS A 39 5.68 -3.18 -16.82
CA CYS A 39 5.85 -1.80 -17.26
C CYS A 39 4.70 -1.28 -18.11
N ARG A 40 3.48 -1.53 -17.66
CA ARG A 40 2.27 -1.08 -18.36
C ARG A 40 1.81 0.30 -17.93
N ASN A 41 2.52 0.92 -16.99
CA ASN A 41 2.21 2.24 -16.44
C ASN A 41 0.85 2.31 -15.73
N TYR A 42 0.36 1.19 -15.22
CA TYR A 42 -0.88 1.17 -14.47
C TYR A 42 -0.78 2.06 -13.22
N ARG A 43 0.34 1.96 -12.51
CA ARG A 43 0.54 2.71 -11.26
C ARG A 43 0.49 4.22 -11.50
N ALA A 44 1.20 4.69 -12.51
CA ALA A 44 1.29 6.13 -12.79
C ALA A 44 0.02 6.66 -13.44
N MET A 45 -0.57 5.92 -14.37
CA MET A 45 -1.65 6.43 -15.21
C MET A 45 -3.04 6.18 -14.63
N GLN A 46 -3.22 5.13 -13.85
CA GLN A 46 -4.54 4.78 -13.31
C GLN A 46 -4.58 4.76 -11.79
N ALA A 47 -3.66 4.04 -11.15
CA ALA A 47 -3.71 3.86 -9.71
C ALA A 47 -3.46 5.15 -8.95
N ALA A 48 -2.43 5.91 -9.32
CA ALA A 48 -2.10 7.15 -8.61
C ALA A 48 -3.24 8.16 -8.65
N PRO A 49 -3.88 8.44 -9.80
CA PRO A 49 -5.06 9.30 -9.81
C PRO A 49 -6.20 8.78 -8.93
N LEU A 50 -6.44 7.46 -8.92
CA LEU A 50 -7.47 6.89 -8.07
C LEU A 50 -7.18 7.13 -6.59
N LEU A 51 -5.93 6.91 -6.18
CA LEU A 51 -5.53 7.09 -4.79
C LEU A 51 -5.61 8.55 -4.36
N ILE A 52 -5.18 9.47 -5.23
CA ILE A 52 -5.24 10.90 -4.93
C ILE A 52 -6.69 11.39 -4.86
N ASN A 53 -7.53 10.96 -5.81
CA ASN A 53 -8.94 11.37 -5.82
C ASN A 53 -9.72 10.79 -4.64
N GLN A 54 -9.31 9.64 -4.14
CA GLN A 54 -9.96 8.97 -3.02
C GLN A 54 -9.09 9.03 -1.77
N LYS A 55 -8.27 10.07 -1.64
CA LYS A 55 -7.34 10.19 -0.51
C LYS A 55 -8.02 10.12 0.85
N ASP A 56 -9.27 10.56 0.95
CA ASP A 56 -10.00 10.50 2.21
C ASP A 56 -10.20 9.07 2.71
N ILE A 57 -10.21 8.10 1.81
CA ILE A 57 -10.30 6.68 2.17
C ILE A 57 -8.95 6.17 2.68
N VAL A 58 -7.86 6.66 2.08
CA VAL A 58 -6.51 6.23 2.40
C VAL A 58 -5.98 6.91 3.67
N LEU A 59 -6.28 8.21 3.83
CA LEU A 59 -5.81 8.96 5.00
C LEU A 59 -6.45 8.44 6.28
N GLY A 60 -5.66 8.37 7.33
CA GLY A 60 -6.07 7.77 8.59
C GLY A 60 -5.70 6.30 8.72
N SER A 61 -5.35 5.63 7.61
CA SER A 61 -4.94 4.24 7.64
C SER A 61 -3.58 4.10 8.32
N ASN A 62 -3.37 2.99 9.03
CA ASN A 62 -2.07 2.69 9.60
C ASN A 62 -1.15 2.05 8.55
N GLN A 63 0.12 1.84 8.93
CA GLN A 63 1.11 1.29 8.01
C GLN A 63 0.71 -0.08 7.47
N ASN A 64 0.17 -0.93 8.33
CA ASN A 64 -0.21 -2.29 7.92
C ASN A 64 -1.37 -2.28 6.93
N GLU A 65 -2.31 -1.37 7.09
CA GLU A 65 -3.41 -1.21 6.15
C GLU A 65 -2.92 -0.71 4.79
N ILE A 66 -1.97 0.21 4.78
CA ILE A 66 -1.36 0.68 3.53
C ILE A 66 -0.60 -0.45 2.85
N ILE A 67 0.15 -1.25 3.60
CA ILE A 67 0.87 -2.40 3.05
C ILE A 67 -0.12 -3.44 2.51
N ALA A 68 -1.26 -3.62 3.15
CA ALA A 68 -2.29 -4.53 2.64
C ALA A 68 -2.84 -4.06 1.29
N LEU A 69 -2.90 -2.75 1.07
CA LEU A 69 -3.38 -2.18 -0.19
C LEU A 69 -2.30 -2.15 -1.27
N LEU A 70 -1.12 -1.64 -0.95
CA LEU A 70 -0.09 -1.30 -1.91
C LEU A 70 1.14 -2.20 -1.88
N GLY A 71 1.21 -3.12 -0.91
CA GLY A 71 2.40 -3.95 -0.72
C GLY A 71 3.48 -3.19 0.02
N SER A 72 4.65 -3.80 0.13
CA SER A 72 5.79 -3.18 0.78
C SER A 72 6.26 -1.97 -0.02
N PRO A 73 6.59 -0.85 0.65
CA PRO A 73 7.07 0.32 -0.07
C PRO A 73 8.43 0.06 -0.73
N THR A 74 8.69 0.79 -1.81
CA THR A 74 9.98 0.71 -2.48
C THR A 74 11.11 1.18 -1.56
N LYS A 75 10.84 2.21 -0.78
CA LYS A 75 11.76 2.69 0.25
C LYS A 75 11.00 3.38 1.36
N GLN A 76 11.65 3.52 2.52
CA GLN A 76 11.10 4.17 3.69
C GLN A 76 12.09 5.22 4.19
N ARG A 77 11.55 6.25 4.84
CA ARG A 77 12.37 7.27 5.48
C ARG A 77 11.72 7.69 6.79
N LEU A 78 12.55 7.87 7.82
CA LEU A 78 12.12 8.41 9.11
C LEU A 78 12.82 9.74 9.30
N ASP A 79 12.07 10.81 9.53
CA ASP A 79 12.67 12.11 9.75
C ASP A 79 12.79 12.45 11.24
N LYS A 80 13.36 13.63 11.54
CA LYS A 80 13.68 14.06 12.90
C LYS A 80 12.48 14.22 13.82
N ARG A 81 11.28 14.35 13.26
CA ARG A 81 10.03 14.52 14.02
C ARG A 81 9.28 13.21 14.19
N ASN A 82 9.95 12.09 14.00
CA ASN A 82 9.35 10.76 14.02
C ASN A 82 8.25 10.57 12.99
N ARG A 83 8.31 11.34 11.91
CA ARG A 83 7.39 11.13 10.79
C ARG A 83 7.99 10.08 9.86
N LYS A 84 7.19 9.10 9.52
CA LYS A 84 7.61 8.03 8.63
C LYS A 84 7.03 8.26 7.26
N PHE A 85 7.85 8.02 6.24
CA PHE A 85 7.44 8.14 4.85
C PHE A 85 7.58 6.79 4.16
N PHE A 86 6.54 6.40 3.43
CA PHE A 86 6.59 5.30 2.48
C PHE A 86 6.65 5.88 1.08
N PHE A 87 7.54 5.34 0.26
CA PHE A 87 7.67 5.73 -1.14
C PHE A 87 7.40 4.52 -2.01
N TYR A 88 6.52 4.69 -2.98
CA TYR A 88 6.19 3.65 -3.95
C TYR A 88 6.58 4.11 -5.34
N GLN A 89 7.41 3.31 -5.99
CA GLN A 89 7.79 3.57 -7.38
C GLN A 89 6.57 3.39 -8.27
N LEU A 90 6.33 4.34 -9.18
CA LEU A 90 5.13 4.33 -10.00
C LEU A 90 5.40 3.96 -11.45
N ASN A 91 6.64 4.07 -11.92
CA ASN A 91 6.98 3.69 -13.29
C ASN A 91 8.30 2.94 -13.32
N CYS A 92 8.55 2.24 -14.42
CA CYS A 92 9.78 1.46 -14.57
C CYS A 92 11.02 2.32 -14.65
N GLU A 93 10.89 3.54 -15.15
CA GLU A 93 12.00 4.50 -15.26
C GLU A 93 12.40 5.07 -13.89
N ASN A 94 11.57 4.83 -12.88
CA ASN A 94 11.78 5.33 -11.51
C ASN A 94 11.91 6.86 -11.46
N THR A 95 11.05 7.54 -12.19
CA THR A 95 11.03 9.02 -12.23
C THR A 95 9.84 9.60 -11.49
N ILE A 96 8.85 8.77 -11.15
CA ILE A 96 7.64 9.21 -10.44
C ILE A 96 7.44 8.30 -9.24
N GLU A 97 7.18 8.90 -8.08
CA GLU A 97 6.92 8.17 -6.85
C GLU A 97 5.65 8.65 -6.20
N LEU A 98 4.99 7.75 -5.47
CA LEU A 98 3.90 8.08 -4.57
C LEU A 98 4.48 8.14 -3.16
N SER A 99 4.26 9.25 -2.47
CA SER A 99 4.73 9.45 -1.11
C SER A 99 3.55 9.42 -0.15
N ILE A 100 3.64 8.63 0.90
CA ILE A 100 2.65 8.61 1.98
C ILE A 100 3.38 8.94 3.27
N ARG A 101 2.95 10.02 3.92
CA ARG A 101 3.52 10.44 5.20
C ARG A 101 2.62 10.01 6.34
N PHE A 102 3.22 9.37 7.32
CA PHE A 102 2.55 8.95 8.55
C PHE A 102 2.96 9.88 9.68
N ASN A 103 2.03 10.17 10.59
CA ASN A 103 2.35 10.95 11.79
C ASN A 103 3.03 10.06 12.84
N ALA A 104 3.33 10.65 14.00
CA ALA A 104 4.06 9.95 15.07
C ALA A 104 3.32 8.75 15.62
N ILE A 105 1.99 8.72 15.53
CA ILE A 105 1.20 7.57 15.98
C ILE A 105 0.92 6.55 14.87
N GLY A 106 1.48 6.77 13.68
CA GLY A 106 1.41 5.79 12.61
C GLY A 106 0.22 5.89 11.69
N ALA A 107 -0.53 6.99 11.72
CA ALA A 107 -1.65 7.20 10.80
C ALA A 107 -1.22 7.99 9.58
N ALA A 108 -1.66 7.57 8.40
CA ALA A 108 -1.37 8.29 7.16
C ALA A 108 -2.02 9.68 7.19
N LYS A 109 -1.22 10.71 6.93
CA LYS A 109 -1.68 12.10 6.98
C LYS A 109 -1.58 12.81 5.64
N GLU A 110 -0.74 12.35 4.75
CA GLU A 110 -0.54 13.01 3.47
C GLU A 110 -0.19 11.98 2.41
N ILE A 111 -0.74 12.17 1.23
CA ILE A 111 -0.41 11.36 0.07
C ILE A 111 -0.17 12.31 -1.09
N MET A 112 0.95 12.14 -1.80
CA MET A 112 1.30 13.04 -2.88
C MET A 112 2.19 12.36 -3.91
N LEU A 113 2.21 12.94 -5.11
CA LEU A 113 3.09 12.49 -6.18
C LEU A 113 4.37 13.31 -6.16
N ILE A 114 5.49 12.63 -6.37
CA ILE A 114 6.81 13.27 -6.45
C ILE A 114 7.42 12.91 -7.80
N ASN A 115 7.86 13.92 -8.53
CA ASN A 115 8.57 13.74 -9.79
C ASN A 115 10.06 13.81 -9.61
#